data_baa55d3337280cc07710527172827fad
#
_entry.id   baa55d3337280cc07710527172827fad
#
_cell.length_a   1.000
_cell.length_b   1.000
_cell.length_c   1.000
_cell.angle_alpha   90.00
_cell.angle_beta   90.00
_cell.angle_gamma   90.00
#
_symmetry.space_group_name_H-M   'P 1'
#
loop_
_entity.id
_entity.type
_entity.pdbx_description
1 polymer ?
#
loop_
_entity_poly.entity_id
_entity_poly.type
_entity_poly.pdbx_seq_one_letter_code
_entity_poly.pdbx_strand_id
1 'polypeptide(L)'
;IGPCVLRILPETIVSDFSLISEMALAFIAFTVGLTFKRSYFKRVGFTPVVIAIFEAMVAVFLVQGALIAFGFDVEFALVLGAIAAATAPAATILVIKQYKARGPVTETLMSVVAIDDAVALVAFGFSVTIAQAISGAGGGNVALSILEPFWEVLLSLLLGAACGVAILLPMRFFKKAGNRQAILIAFVFLASGLATLLGVSELLSCMALGAVFCNVSGESDEMADLADSMTPPLFLMFFVVSGASLDVSVIPQIGLVGVIYVVVRVIGKMLGAFLGAKLMKAPKAVCRYIGPTLIPQAGVAIGLTLVAQQVLPADDAATIRAVILCGTLIYEMIGPAVTKLSLVKAGEIQKS
;
A
#
# COMPACT_ATOMS: atom_id res chain seq x y z
N ILE A 1 24.08 1.33 -5.80
CA ILE A 1 24.65 -0.03 -5.70
C ILE A 1 24.02 -1.00 -6.70
N GLY A 2 22.86 -0.65 -7.29
CA GLY A 2 22.15 -1.48 -8.26
C GLY A 2 22.86 -1.66 -9.61
N PRO A 3 22.30 -2.55 -10.49
CA PRO A 3 22.92 -2.93 -11.76
C PRO A 3 23.18 -1.74 -12.69
N CYS A 4 22.38 -0.71 -12.64
CA CYS A 4 22.43 0.42 -13.59
C CYS A 4 23.50 1.48 -13.27
N VAL A 5 23.96 1.57 -12.01
CA VAL A 5 24.91 2.65 -11.61
C VAL A 5 26.26 2.06 -11.20
N LEU A 6 26.38 1.48 -10.02
CA LEU A 6 27.66 0.96 -9.51
C LEU A 6 27.90 -0.51 -9.83
N ARG A 7 26.88 -1.25 -10.28
CA ARG A 7 26.94 -2.68 -10.63
C ARG A 7 27.52 -3.58 -9.52
N ILE A 8 27.39 -3.15 -8.25
CA ILE A 8 27.83 -3.96 -7.10
C ILE A 8 26.89 -5.14 -6.90
N LEU A 9 25.59 -4.93 -7.13
CA LEU A 9 24.58 -6.00 -7.12
C LEU A 9 24.19 -6.31 -8.57
N PRO A 10 24.50 -7.51 -9.09
CA PRO A 10 24.04 -7.94 -10.41
C PRO A 10 22.51 -8.20 -10.40
N GLU A 11 21.89 -8.17 -11.58
CA GLU A 11 20.43 -8.34 -11.74
C GLU A 11 19.92 -9.66 -11.12
N THR A 12 20.71 -10.72 -11.23
CA THR A 12 20.36 -12.03 -10.65
C THR A 12 20.22 -11.95 -9.14
N ILE A 13 21.12 -11.27 -8.45
CA ILE A 13 21.03 -11.08 -7.00
C ILE A 13 19.82 -10.19 -6.66
N VAL A 14 19.57 -9.12 -7.41
CA VAL A 14 18.44 -8.25 -7.16
C VAL A 14 17.10 -8.98 -7.33
N SER A 15 16.99 -9.85 -8.34
CA SER A 15 15.81 -10.69 -8.54
C SER A 15 15.61 -11.72 -7.42
N ASP A 16 16.69 -12.36 -6.95
CA ASP A 16 16.61 -13.33 -5.86
C ASP A 16 16.23 -12.67 -4.52
N PHE A 17 16.56 -11.39 -4.35
CA PHE A 17 16.16 -10.61 -3.18
C PHE A 17 14.71 -10.13 -3.21
N SER A 18 13.94 -10.37 -4.29
CA SER A 18 12.51 -10.05 -4.33
C SER A 18 11.73 -10.70 -3.18
N LEU A 19 12.10 -11.92 -2.80
CA LEU A 19 11.53 -12.63 -1.65
C LEU A 19 11.66 -11.83 -0.34
N ILE A 20 12.78 -11.13 -0.13
CA ILE A 20 12.96 -10.27 1.05
C ILE A 20 11.97 -9.12 1.04
N SER A 21 11.70 -8.57 -0.15
CA SER A 21 10.71 -7.49 -0.30
C SER A 21 9.30 -7.97 0.01
N GLU A 22 8.92 -9.15 -0.46
CA GLU A 22 7.63 -9.79 -0.15
C GLU A 22 7.49 -10.05 1.35
N MET A 23 8.53 -10.63 1.97
CA MET A 23 8.58 -10.84 3.42
C MET A 23 8.41 -9.53 4.19
N ALA A 24 9.14 -8.49 3.81
CA ALA A 24 9.03 -7.18 4.45
C ALA A 24 7.61 -6.62 4.34
N LEU A 25 6.99 -6.73 3.15
CA LEU A 25 5.62 -6.29 2.91
C LEU A 25 4.61 -7.07 3.76
N ALA A 26 4.77 -8.38 3.92
CA ALA A 26 3.93 -9.20 4.79
C ALA A 26 3.98 -8.74 6.26
N PHE A 27 5.19 -8.44 6.78
CA PHE A 27 5.36 -7.90 8.13
C PHE A 27 4.81 -6.48 8.27
N ILE A 28 4.98 -5.63 7.26
CA ILE A 28 4.38 -4.30 7.21
C ILE A 28 2.85 -4.42 7.30
N ALA A 29 2.24 -5.25 6.46
CA ALA A 29 0.82 -5.48 6.45
C ALA A 29 0.30 -5.99 7.80
N PHE A 30 1.01 -6.93 8.42
CA PHE A 30 0.68 -7.43 9.76
C PHE A 30 0.73 -6.30 10.80
N THR A 31 1.81 -5.50 10.85
CA THR A 31 1.93 -4.39 11.83
C THR A 31 0.86 -3.33 11.61
N VAL A 32 0.53 -3.03 10.36
CA VAL A 32 -0.62 -2.17 10.03
C VAL A 32 -1.91 -2.80 10.54
N GLY A 33 -2.10 -4.11 10.36
CA GLY A 33 -3.24 -4.84 10.90
C GLY A 33 -3.40 -4.69 12.43
N LEU A 34 -2.30 -4.71 13.18
CA LEU A 34 -2.32 -4.50 14.64
C LEU A 34 -2.87 -3.13 15.06
N THR A 35 -2.87 -2.14 14.17
CA THR A 35 -3.44 -0.81 14.46
C THR A 35 -4.98 -0.80 14.42
N PHE A 36 -5.62 -1.83 13.84
CA PHE A 36 -7.07 -1.95 13.70
C PHE A 36 -7.80 -2.35 14.98
N LYS A 37 -7.42 -1.79 16.12
CA LYS A 37 -8.14 -2.02 17.39
C LYS A 37 -9.56 -1.47 17.30
N ARG A 38 -10.56 -2.29 17.64
CA ARG A 38 -11.98 -1.89 17.67
C ARG A 38 -12.22 -0.65 18.54
N SER A 39 -11.49 -0.51 19.64
CA SER A 39 -11.52 0.66 20.51
C SER A 39 -11.07 1.93 19.78
N TYR A 40 -10.09 1.81 18.89
CA TYR A 40 -9.59 2.89 18.07
C TYR A 40 -10.66 3.38 17.07
N PHE A 41 -11.28 2.45 16.30
CA PHE A 41 -12.34 2.80 15.36
C PHE A 41 -13.59 3.37 16.02
N LYS A 42 -13.94 2.90 17.22
CA LYS A 42 -15.03 3.50 18.00
C LYS A 42 -14.72 4.97 18.37
N ARG A 43 -13.44 5.31 18.56
CA ARG A 43 -13.00 6.69 18.89
C ARG A 43 -12.91 7.57 17.65
N VAL A 44 -12.36 7.05 16.55
CA VAL A 44 -12.08 7.81 15.31
C VAL A 44 -13.27 7.81 14.34
N GLY A 45 -14.15 6.81 14.39
CA GLY A 45 -15.37 6.70 13.58
C GLY A 45 -15.11 6.32 12.12
N PHE A 46 -16.10 6.60 11.26
CA PHE A 46 -16.06 6.29 9.81
C PHE A 46 -15.24 7.30 8.98
N THR A 47 -14.77 8.38 9.59
CA THR A 47 -14.04 9.44 8.89
C THR A 47 -12.85 8.92 8.08
N PRO A 48 -11.95 8.05 8.60
CA PRO A 48 -10.83 7.54 7.83
C PRO A 48 -11.25 6.70 6.63
N VAL A 49 -12.34 5.93 6.76
CA VAL A 49 -12.85 5.08 5.65
C VAL A 49 -13.30 5.95 4.49
N VAL A 50 -14.07 7.00 4.77
CA VAL A 50 -14.54 7.92 3.73
C VAL A 50 -13.36 8.68 3.11
N ILE A 51 -12.38 9.11 3.91
CA ILE A 51 -11.18 9.78 3.39
C ILE A 51 -10.40 8.84 2.48
N ALA A 52 -10.17 7.57 2.87
CA ALA A 52 -9.47 6.58 2.06
C ALA A 52 -10.16 6.33 0.72
N ILE A 53 -11.48 6.17 0.72
CA ILE A 53 -12.25 5.97 -0.52
C ILE A 53 -12.15 7.21 -1.42
N PHE A 54 -12.34 8.40 -0.87
CA PHE A 54 -12.32 9.63 -1.67
C PHE A 54 -10.93 9.93 -2.22
N GLU A 55 -9.88 9.78 -1.42
CA GLU A 55 -8.53 10.09 -1.85
C GLU A 55 -8.04 9.12 -2.93
N ALA A 56 -8.36 7.83 -2.79
CA ALA A 56 -8.05 6.81 -3.78
C ALA A 56 -8.84 7.02 -5.08
N MET A 57 -10.17 7.11 -4.99
CA MET A 57 -11.04 7.19 -6.18
C MET A 57 -10.85 8.50 -6.96
N VAL A 58 -10.66 9.64 -6.27
CA VAL A 58 -10.40 10.91 -6.96
C VAL A 58 -9.05 10.87 -7.67
N ALA A 59 -8.01 10.26 -7.06
CA ALA A 59 -6.73 10.07 -7.73
C ALA A 59 -6.87 9.18 -8.97
N VAL A 60 -7.57 8.04 -8.86
CA VAL A 60 -7.85 7.13 -9.99
C VAL A 60 -8.53 7.87 -11.14
N PHE A 61 -9.68 8.48 -10.88
CA PHE A 61 -10.46 9.12 -11.95
C PHE A 61 -9.74 10.32 -12.57
N LEU A 62 -9.00 11.10 -11.79
CA LEU A 62 -8.24 12.22 -12.35
C LEU A 62 -7.09 11.75 -13.22
N VAL A 63 -6.35 10.70 -12.82
CA VAL A 63 -5.27 10.16 -13.64
C VAL A 63 -5.81 9.50 -14.90
N GLN A 64 -6.85 8.67 -14.78
CA GLN A 64 -7.51 8.05 -15.93
C GLN A 64 -8.03 9.11 -16.91
N GLY A 65 -8.78 10.08 -16.40
CA GLY A 65 -9.32 11.17 -17.22
C GLY A 65 -8.24 12.02 -17.88
N ALA A 66 -7.16 12.33 -17.18
CA ALA A 66 -6.04 13.07 -17.75
C ALA A 66 -5.35 12.28 -18.87
N LEU A 67 -5.03 10.99 -18.64
CA LEU A 67 -4.38 10.16 -19.66
C LEU A 67 -5.25 10.05 -20.92
N ILE A 68 -6.56 9.80 -20.76
CA ILE A 68 -7.50 9.74 -21.89
C ILE A 68 -7.57 11.10 -22.63
N ALA A 69 -7.61 12.22 -21.87
CA ALA A 69 -7.65 13.56 -22.46
C ALA A 69 -6.38 13.90 -23.26
N PHE A 70 -5.24 13.33 -22.88
CA PHE A 70 -3.97 13.46 -23.62
C PHE A 70 -3.82 12.45 -24.76
N GLY A 71 -4.84 11.60 -25.03
CA GLY A 71 -4.89 10.69 -26.18
C GLY A 71 -4.24 9.32 -25.97
N PHE A 72 -4.01 8.91 -24.72
CA PHE A 72 -3.58 7.54 -24.41
C PHE A 72 -4.76 6.57 -24.51
N ASP A 73 -4.45 5.32 -24.85
CA ASP A 73 -5.45 4.26 -24.97
C ASP A 73 -6.22 4.06 -23.65
N VAL A 74 -7.51 3.72 -23.78
CA VAL A 74 -8.40 3.66 -22.62
C VAL A 74 -7.98 2.53 -21.67
N GLU A 75 -7.60 1.37 -22.19
CA GLU A 75 -7.14 0.23 -21.40
C GLU A 75 -5.87 0.57 -20.61
N PHE A 76 -4.90 1.20 -21.26
CA PHE A 76 -3.69 1.70 -20.65
C PHE A 76 -4.01 2.71 -19.54
N ALA A 77 -4.87 3.69 -19.83
CA ALA A 77 -5.26 4.73 -18.88
C ALA A 77 -6.01 4.17 -17.67
N LEU A 78 -6.89 3.18 -17.89
CA LEU A 78 -7.62 2.51 -16.81
C LEU A 78 -6.66 1.80 -15.84
N VAL A 79 -5.72 1.02 -16.37
CA VAL A 79 -4.80 0.23 -15.54
C VAL A 79 -3.79 1.14 -14.83
N LEU A 80 -3.11 2.04 -15.56
CA LEU A 80 -2.15 2.96 -14.94
C LEU A 80 -2.81 3.90 -13.92
N GLY A 81 -4.00 4.43 -14.25
CA GLY A 81 -4.75 5.31 -13.35
C GLY A 81 -5.22 4.61 -12.09
N ALA A 82 -5.56 3.33 -12.16
CA ALA A 82 -5.96 2.57 -10.98
C ALA A 82 -4.80 2.37 -9.99
N ILE A 83 -3.56 2.19 -10.50
CA ILE A 83 -2.37 2.09 -9.65
C ILE A 83 -2.14 3.40 -8.87
N ALA A 84 -2.68 4.53 -9.33
CA ALA A 84 -2.57 5.81 -8.63
C ALA A 84 -3.25 5.82 -7.24
N ALA A 85 -4.19 4.91 -7.00
CA ALA A 85 -4.81 4.73 -5.69
C ALA A 85 -3.79 4.35 -4.60
N ALA A 86 -2.85 3.48 -4.89
CA ALA A 86 -1.95 2.89 -3.90
C ALA A 86 -1.08 3.93 -3.19
N THR A 87 -0.97 3.82 -1.86
CA THR A 87 -0.12 4.66 -0.99
C THR A 87 0.91 3.78 -0.27
N ALA A 88 2.10 4.31 0.02
CA ALA A 88 3.11 3.59 0.78
C ALA A 88 2.96 3.85 2.29
N PRO A 89 2.49 2.87 3.07
CA PRO A 89 2.36 3.03 4.52
C PRO A 89 3.71 3.20 5.21
N ALA A 90 4.72 2.47 4.76
CA ALA A 90 6.02 2.37 5.42
C ALA A 90 6.73 3.73 5.60
N ALA A 91 6.82 4.53 4.54
CA ALA A 91 7.48 5.83 4.57
C ALA A 91 6.79 6.79 5.55
N THR A 92 5.47 6.81 5.55
CA THR A 92 4.65 7.66 6.43
C THR A 92 4.74 7.23 7.89
N ILE A 93 4.63 5.93 8.16
CA ILE A 93 4.74 5.35 9.52
C ILE A 93 6.14 5.61 10.09
N LEU A 94 7.19 5.49 9.26
CA LEU A 94 8.55 5.77 9.69
C LEU A 94 8.71 7.22 10.18
N VAL A 95 8.16 8.19 9.45
CA VAL A 95 8.16 9.60 9.86
C VAL A 95 7.42 9.80 11.19
N ILE A 96 6.23 9.22 11.34
CA ILE A 96 5.43 9.29 12.56
C ILE A 96 6.22 8.74 13.76
N LYS A 97 6.83 7.55 13.61
CA LYS A 97 7.62 6.90 14.67
C LYS A 97 8.89 7.69 15.00
N GLN A 98 9.65 8.11 13.99
CA GLN A 98 10.91 8.83 14.15
C GLN A 98 10.73 10.16 14.89
N TYR A 99 9.67 10.90 14.57
CA TYR A 99 9.40 12.21 15.17
C TYR A 99 8.37 12.14 16.31
N LYS A 100 7.92 10.94 16.70
CA LYS A 100 6.93 10.70 17.76
C LYS A 100 5.69 11.59 17.61
N ALA A 101 5.23 11.76 16.36
CA ALA A 101 4.08 12.58 16.05
C ALA A 101 2.82 12.05 16.74
N ARG A 102 2.02 12.97 17.30
CA ARG A 102 0.76 12.65 17.98
C ARG A 102 -0.27 13.73 17.74
N GLY A 103 -1.45 13.34 17.31
CA GLY A 103 -2.57 14.25 17.12
C GLY A 103 -3.58 13.74 16.11
N PRO A 104 -4.64 14.51 15.83
CA PRO A 104 -5.75 14.08 15.00
C PRO A 104 -5.35 13.78 13.54
N VAL A 105 -4.34 14.48 12.98
CA VAL A 105 -3.84 14.18 11.63
C VAL A 105 -3.13 12.84 11.63
N THR A 106 -2.21 12.62 12.59
CA THR A 106 -1.47 11.35 12.73
C THR A 106 -2.42 10.17 12.93
N GLU A 107 -3.40 10.29 13.82
CA GLU A 107 -4.37 9.24 14.10
C GLU A 107 -5.23 8.91 12.89
N THR A 108 -5.72 9.93 12.19
CA THR A 108 -6.51 9.74 10.97
C THR A 108 -5.66 9.13 9.85
N LEU A 109 -4.43 9.62 9.69
CA LEU A 109 -3.49 9.15 8.67
C LEU A 109 -3.18 7.66 8.83
N MET A 110 -2.87 7.21 10.05
CA MET A 110 -2.63 5.78 10.32
C MET A 110 -3.82 4.91 9.93
N SER A 111 -5.03 5.40 10.16
CA SER A 111 -6.25 4.66 9.79
C SER A 111 -6.53 4.69 8.31
N VAL A 112 -6.32 5.83 7.64
CA VAL A 112 -6.52 5.98 6.19
C VAL A 112 -5.56 5.06 5.44
N VAL A 113 -4.27 5.12 5.76
CA VAL A 113 -3.24 4.31 5.11
C VAL A 113 -3.50 2.80 5.27
N ALA A 114 -4.03 2.38 6.41
CA ALA A 114 -4.35 0.98 6.64
C ALA A 114 -5.53 0.47 5.80
N ILE A 115 -6.46 1.34 5.39
CA ILE A 115 -7.64 1.00 4.58
C ILE A 115 -7.33 1.19 3.08
N ASP A 116 -6.41 2.08 2.76
CA ASP A 116 -6.09 2.51 1.40
C ASP A 116 -5.68 1.35 0.50
N ASP A 117 -4.88 0.42 1.00
CA ASP A 117 -4.45 -0.76 0.24
C ASP A 117 -5.64 -1.60 -0.25
N ALA A 118 -6.66 -1.80 0.61
CA ALA A 118 -7.87 -2.52 0.20
C ALA A 118 -8.66 -1.74 -0.86
N VAL A 119 -8.79 -0.43 -0.71
CA VAL A 119 -9.47 0.43 -1.70
C VAL A 119 -8.70 0.42 -3.02
N ALA A 120 -7.37 0.49 -2.98
CA ALA A 120 -6.52 0.46 -4.16
C ALA A 120 -6.65 -0.86 -4.94
N LEU A 121 -6.64 -2.00 -4.23
CA LEU A 121 -6.81 -3.32 -4.86
C LEU A 121 -8.18 -3.49 -5.51
N VAL A 122 -9.24 -3.06 -4.84
CA VAL A 122 -10.59 -3.10 -5.39
C VAL A 122 -10.69 -2.20 -6.63
N ALA A 123 -10.20 -0.96 -6.55
CA ALA A 123 -10.20 -0.03 -7.68
C ALA A 123 -9.40 -0.56 -8.88
N PHE A 124 -8.24 -1.18 -8.60
CA PHE A 124 -7.40 -1.79 -9.62
C PHE A 124 -8.09 -2.99 -10.28
N GLY A 125 -8.67 -3.91 -9.49
CA GLY A 125 -9.39 -5.07 -10.00
C GLY A 125 -10.54 -4.66 -10.94
N PHE A 126 -11.36 -3.67 -10.55
CA PHE A 126 -12.41 -3.13 -11.42
C PHE A 126 -11.85 -2.53 -12.70
N SER A 127 -10.79 -1.73 -12.61
CA SER A 127 -10.20 -1.09 -13.79
C SER A 127 -9.60 -2.11 -14.76
N VAL A 128 -8.95 -3.15 -14.24
CA VAL A 128 -8.41 -4.26 -15.04
C VAL A 128 -9.54 -5.01 -15.75
N THR A 129 -10.61 -5.35 -15.03
CA THR A 129 -11.77 -6.04 -15.63
C THR A 129 -12.42 -5.21 -16.73
N ILE A 130 -12.56 -3.89 -16.54
CA ILE A 130 -13.11 -3.00 -17.57
C ILE A 130 -12.15 -2.92 -18.76
N ALA A 131 -10.84 -2.81 -18.53
CA ALA A 131 -9.84 -2.79 -19.59
C ALA A 131 -9.88 -4.07 -20.43
N GLN A 132 -9.95 -5.25 -19.79
CA GLN A 132 -10.10 -6.54 -20.49
C GLN A 132 -11.41 -6.66 -21.26
N ALA A 133 -12.50 -6.13 -20.74
CA ALA A 133 -13.78 -6.12 -21.43
C ALA A 133 -13.74 -5.25 -22.70
N ILE A 134 -13.04 -4.11 -22.66
CA ILE A 134 -12.88 -3.22 -23.83
C ILE A 134 -11.97 -3.86 -24.88
N SER A 135 -10.87 -4.48 -24.49
CA SER A 135 -9.93 -5.15 -25.40
C SER A 135 -10.48 -6.42 -26.06
N GLY A 136 -11.69 -6.85 -25.66
CA GLY A 136 -12.32 -8.06 -26.21
C GLY A 136 -11.69 -9.38 -25.73
N ALA A 137 -10.72 -9.32 -24.82
CA ALA A 137 -10.05 -10.49 -24.24
C ALA A 137 -10.91 -11.21 -23.19
N GLY A 138 -11.98 -10.58 -22.72
CA GLY A 138 -12.91 -11.14 -21.74
C GLY A 138 -13.92 -12.10 -22.38
N GLY A 139 -13.50 -13.33 -22.69
CA GLY A 139 -14.41 -14.39 -23.16
C GLY A 139 -15.35 -14.96 -22.10
N GLY A 140 -15.49 -14.31 -20.94
CA GLY A 140 -16.29 -14.73 -19.80
C GLY A 140 -17.47 -13.79 -19.49
N ASN A 141 -18.33 -14.24 -18.60
CA ASN A 141 -19.48 -13.48 -18.15
C ASN A 141 -19.00 -12.22 -17.39
N VAL A 142 -19.15 -11.03 -17.99
CA VAL A 142 -18.71 -9.73 -17.42
C VAL A 142 -19.14 -9.55 -15.97
N ALA A 143 -20.31 -10.09 -15.60
CA ALA A 143 -20.79 -10.07 -14.21
C ALA A 143 -19.92 -10.89 -13.25
N LEU A 144 -19.34 -12.01 -13.69
CA LEU A 144 -18.45 -12.84 -12.88
C LEU A 144 -17.10 -12.16 -12.70
N SER A 145 -16.56 -11.54 -13.75
CA SER A 145 -15.28 -10.83 -13.69
C SER A 145 -15.33 -9.58 -12.81
N ILE A 146 -16.51 -8.93 -12.67
CA ILE A 146 -16.70 -7.82 -11.73
C ILE A 146 -16.73 -8.32 -10.28
N LEU A 147 -17.22 -9.55 -10.05
CA LEU A 147 -17.30 -10.14 -8.70
C LEU A 147 -15.96 -10.71 -8.21
N GLU A 148 -15.06 -11.04 -9.11
CA GLU A 148 -13.76 -11.68 -8.80
C GLU A 148 -12.91 -10.87 -7.83
N PRO A 149 -12.68 -9.54 -8.01
CA PRO A 149 -11.92 -8.74 -7.05
C PRO A 149 -12.56 -8.68 -5.66
N PHE A 150 -13.89 -8.65 -5.59
CA PHE A 150 -14.59 -8.69 -4.30
C PHE A 150 -14.41 -10.04 -3.60
N TRP A 151 -14.44 -11.12 -4.38
CA TRP A 151 -14.23 -12.47 -3.88
C TRP A 151 -12.80 -12.66 -3.39
N GLU A 152 -11.82 -12.16 -4.13
CA GLU A 152 -10.41 -12.14 -3.75
C GLU A 152 -10.19 -11.40 -2.42
N VAL A 153 -10.73 -10.19 -2.30
CA VAL A 153 -10.66 -9.41 -1.05
C VAL A 153 -11.32 -10.17 0.10
N LEU A 154 -12.51 -10.74 -0.12
CA LEU A 154 -13.22 -11.48 0.92
C LEU A 154 -12.43 -12.71 1.38
N LEU A 155 -11.90 -13.50 0.45
CA LEU A 155 -11.10 -14.69 0.76
C LEU A 155 -9.80 -14.31 1.48
N SER A 156 -9.12 -13.24 1.06
CA SER A 156 -7.93 -12.73 1.74
C SER A 156 -8.22 -12.38 3.19
N LEU A 157 -9.32 -11.66 3.44
CA LEU A 157 -9.73 -11.28 4.80
C LEU A 157 -10.10 -12.49 5.65
N LEU A 158 -10.80 -13.47 5.08
CA LEU A 158 -11.18 -14.71 5.78
C LEU A 158 -9.95 -15.56 6.12
N LEU A 159 -9.01 -15.70 5.18
CA LEU A 159 -7.75 -16.41 5.40
C LEU A 159 -6.95 -15.77 6.52
N GLY A 160 -6.75 -14.45 6.44
CA GLY A 160 -6.05 -13.71 7.48
C GLY A 160 -6.73 -13.80 8.84
N ALA A 161 -8.07 -13.72 8.87
CA ALA A 161 -8.84 -13.88 10.10
C ALA A 161 -8.67 -15.29 10.70
N ALA A 162 -8.71 -16.33 9.88
CA ALA A 162 -8.48 -17.71 10.33
C ALA A 162 -7.08 -17.87 10.93
N CYS A 163 -6.04 -17.35 10.28
CA CYS A 163 -4.67 -17.35 10.80
C CYS A 163 -4.57 -16.50 12.09
N GLY A 164 -5.27 -15.36 12.17
CA GLY A 164 -5.30 -14.49 13.33
C GLY A 164 -5.97 -15.11 14.57
N VAL A 165 -6.92 -16.01 14.36
CA VAL A 165 -7.49 -16.83 15.45
C VAL A 165 -6.55 -18.00 15.77
N ALA A 166 -6.01 -18.66 14.74
CA ALA A 166 -5.15 -19.84 14.92
C ALA A 166 -3.86 -19.53 15.70
N ILE A 167 -3.26 -18.34 15.51
CA ILE A 167 -2.04 -17.93 16.23
C ILE A 167 -2.26 -17.85 17.75
N LEU A 168 -3.51 -17.64 18.21
CA LEU A 168 -3.82 -17.59 19.65
C LEU A 168 -3.53 -18.92 20.35
N LEU A 169 -3.67 -20.02 19.62
CA LEU A 169 -3.50 -21.35 20.20
C LEU A 169 -2.05 -21.56 20.71
N PRO A 170 -0.99 -21.44 19.87
CA PRO A 170 0.39 -21.58 20.38
C PRO A 170 0.77 -20.44 21.33
N MET A 171 0.25 -19.21 21.15
CA MET A 171 0.50 -18.08 22.07
C MET A 171 0.03 -18.36 23.50
N ARG A 172 -1.03 -19.16 23.66
CA ARG A 172 -1.54 -19.56 24.97
C ARG A 172 -0.54 -20.43 25.75
N PHE A 173 0.22 -21.27 25.05
CA PHE A 173 1.18 -22.20 25.65
C PHE A 173 2.58 -21.61 25.81
N PHE A 174 3.02 -20.77 24.88
CA PHE A 174 4.39 -20.23 24.84
C PHE A 174 4.41 -18.77 25.27
N LYS A 175 4.98 -18.51 26.45
CA LYS A 175 4.97 -17.17 27.09
C LYS A 175 6.30 -16.41 26.97
N LYS A 176 7.40 -17.11 26.59
CA LYS A 176 8.72 -16.46 26.43
C LYS A 176 8.74 -15.62 25.17
N ALA A 177 9.30 -14.38 25.24
CA ALA A 177 9.36 -13.44 24.12
C ALA A 177 9.96 -14.06 22.85
N GLY A 178 11.06 -14.81 22.93
CA GLY A 178 11.66 -15.45 21.76
C GLY A 178 10.77 -16.51 21.10
N ASN A 179 9.98 -17.27 21.89
CA ASN A 179 9.00 -18.21 21.33
C ASN A 179 7.85 -17.48 20.65
N ARG A 180 7.35 -16.40 21.25
CA ARG A 180 6.29 -15.57 20.67
C ARG A 180 6.72 -14.92 19.37
N GLN A 181 7.97 -14.45 19.32
CA GLN A 181 8.56 -13.91 18.11
C GLN A 181 8.64 -14.97 16.99
N ALA A 182 9.09 -16.19 17.32
CA ALA A 182 9.12 -17.29 16.35
C ALA A 182 7.72 -17.67 15.84
N ILE A 183 6.71 -17.70 16.73
CA ILE A 183 5.31 -17.96 16.37
C ILE A 183 4.79 -16.86 15.45
N LEU A 184 5.08 -15.59 15.76
CA LEU A 184 4.70 -14.46 14.93
C LEU A 184 5.24 -14.61 13.50
N ILE A 185 6.55 -14.85 13.38
CA ILE A 185 7.21 -15.05 12.08
C ILE A 185 6.57 -16.21 11.32
N ALA A 186 6.38 -17.35 11.99
CA ALA A 186 5.80 -18.54 11.37
C ALA A 186 4.38 -18.27 10.84
N PHE A 187 3.55 -17.56 11.59
CA PHE A 187 2.16 -17.27 11.17
C PHE A 187 2.05 -16.19 10.10
N VAL A 188 2.95 -15.18 10.10
CA VAL A 188 3.00 -14.21 9.00
C VAL A 188 3.37 -14.90 7.70
N PHE A 189 4.41 -15.77 7.71
CA PHE A 189 4.78 -16.54 6.52
C PHE A 189 3.75 -17.59 6.13
N LEU A 190 3.08 -18.21 7.11
CA LEU A 190 2.00 -19.14 6.82
C LEU A 190 0.83 -18.42 6.11
N ALA A 191 0.44 -17.24 6.58
CA ALA A 191 -0.62 -16.46 5.97
C ALA A 191 -0.23 -15.98 4.56
N SER A 192 1.00 -15.47 4.37
CA SER A 192 1.53 -15.06 3.07
C SER A 192 1.58 -16.26 2.10
N GLY A 193 2.21 -17.38 2.50
CA GLY A 193 2.32 -18.56 1.64
C GLY A 193 0.98 -19.21 1.29
N LEU A 194 0.01 -19.25 2.23
CA LEU A 194 -1.33 -19.73 1.92
C LEU A 194 -2.08 -18.76 0.98
N ALA A 195 -1.87 -17.45 1.12
CA ALA A 195 -2.46 -16.45 0.23
C ALA A 195 -1.95 -16.65 -1.21
N THR A 196 -0.63 -16.82 -1.38
CA THR A 196 -0.03 -17.12 -2.68
C THR A 196 -0.58 -18.42 -3.28
N LEU A 197 -0.68 -19.49 -2.47
CA LEU A 197 -1.24 -20.77 -2.94
C LEU A 197 -2.70 -20.69 -3.38
N LEU A 198 -3.48 -19.85 -2.71
CA LEU A 198 -4.90 -19.64 -3.02
C LEU A 198 -5.14 -18.58 -4.11
N GLY A 199 -4.09 -17.90 -4.58
CA GLY A 199 -4.21 -16.83 -5.56
C GLY A 199 -4.93 -15.59 -5.01
N VAL A 200 -4.79 -15.28 -3.71
CA VAL A 200 -5.41 -14.13 -3.05
C VAL A 200 -4.35 -13.17 -2.50
N SER A 201 -4.77 -11.97 -2.11
CA SER A 201 -3.86 -10.92 -1.66
C SER A 201 -3.13 -11.28 -0.35
N GLU A 202 -1.79 -11.39 -0.42
CA GLU A 202 -0.93 -11.62 0.73
C GLU A 202 -0.99 -10.47 1.73
N LEU A 203 -1.00 -9.23 1.22
CA LEU A 203 -1.05 -8.03 2.03
C LEU A 203 -2.34 -7.96 2.85
N LEU A 204 -3.49 -8.18 2.21
CA LEU A 204 -4.78 -8.20 2.89
C LEU A 204 -4.87 -9.34 3.90
N SER A 205 -4.33 -10.51 3.59
CA SER A 205 -4.33 -11.66 4.49
C SER A 205 -3.47 -11.39 5.73
N CYS A 206 -2.26 -10.88 5.58
CA CYS A 206 -1.39 -10.53 6.70
C CYS A 206 -1.95 -9.36 7.53
N MET A 207 -2.58 -8.38 6.88
CA MET A 207 -3.25 -7.27 7.56
C MET A 207 -4.45 -7.77 8.38
N ALA A 208 -5.28 -8.65 7.81
CA ALA A 208 -6.41 -9.25 8.51
C ALA A 208 -5.97 -10.12 9.69
N LEU A 209 -4.86 -10.86 9.56
CA LEU A 209 -4.24 -11.60 10.66
C LEU A 209 -3.92 -10.65 11.83
N GLY A 210 -3.25 -9.54 11.59
CA GLY A 210 -2.93 -8.55 12.60
C GLY A 210 -4.19 -7.91 13.21
N ALA A 211 -5.16 -7.55 12.37
CA ALA A 211 -6.42 -6.94 12.77
C ALA A 211 -7.27 -7.85 13.66
N VAL A 212 -7.36 -9.15 13.35
CA VAL A 212 -8.08 -10.12 14.19
C VAL A 212 -7.32 -10.37 15.48
N PHE A 213 -6.01 -10.58 15.39
CA PHE A 213 -5.18 -10.82 16.58
C PHE A 213 -5.31 -9.68 17.60
N CYS A 214 -5.20 -8.42 17.20
CA CYS A 214 -5.26 -7.29 18.11
C CYS A 214 -6.63 -7.07 18.77
N ASN A 215 -7.70 -7.64 18.19
CA ASN A 215 -9.06 -7.53 18.72
C ASN A 215 -9.48 -8.73 19.58
N VAL A 216 -8.85 -9.88 19.41
CA VAL A 216 -9.17 -11.12 20.14
C VAL A 216 -8.16 -11.40 21.24
N SER A 217 -6.90 -11.00 21.06
CA SER A 217 -5.83 -11.16 22.06
C SER A 217 -5.78 -9.98 23.01
N GLY A 218 -5.62 -10.25 24.31
CA GLY A 218 -5.28 -9.23 25.30
C GLY A 218 -3.80 -8.77 25.26
N GLU A 219 -2.97 -9.45 24.46
CA GLU A 219 -1.49 -9.30 24.42
C GLU A 219 -1.03 -8.52 23.16
N SER A 220 -1.93 -7.74 22.55
CA SER A 220 -1.66 -7.03 21.30
C SER A 220 -0.50 -6.02 21.38
N ASP A 221 -0.29 -5.39 22.53
CA ASP A 221 0.77 -4.37 22.68
C ASP A 221 2.17 -5.04 22.73
N GLU A 222 2.29 -6.16 23.46
CA GLU A 222 3.54 -6.95 23.46
C GLU A 222 3.88 -7.47 22.06
N MET A 223 2.86 -7.89 21.30
CA MET A 223 3.07 -8.38 19.93
C MET A 223 3.48 -7.25 18.98
N ALA A 224 2.92 -6.05 19.16
CA ALA A 224 3.34 -4.88 18.41
C ALA A 224 4.81 -4.55 18.68
N ASP A 225 5.25 -4.59 19.95
CA ASP A 225 6.64 -4.35 20.32
C ASP A 225 7.59 -5.40 19.72
N LEU A 226 7.19 -6.68 19.72
CA LEU A 226 7.96 -7.75 19.07
C LEU A 226 8.06 -7.56 17.55
N ALA A 227 6.96 -7.22 16.90
CA ALA A 227 6.93 -6.93 15.47
C ALA A 227 7.80 -5.70 15.15
N ASP A 228 7.69 -4.64 15.96
CA ASP A 228 8.48 -3.41 15.80
C ASP A 228 9.99 -3.64 15.97
N SER A 229 10.40 -4.61 16.78
CA SER A 229 11.82 -4.97 16.92
C SER A 229 12.43 -5.61 15.67
N MET A 230 11.60 -6.27 14.85
CA MET A 230 12.03 -6.97 13.62
C MET A 230 11.86 -6.12 12.35
N THR A 231 10.96 -5.18 12.37
CA THR A 231 10.58 -4.40 11.20
C THR A 231 11.72 -3.53 10.63
N PRO A 232 12.58 -2.85 11.43
CA PRO A 232 13.62 -1.96 10.89
C PRO A 232 14.61 -2.63 9.93
N PRO A 233 15.23 -3.79 10.23
CA PRO A 233 16.14 -4.44 9.29
C PRO A 233 15.42 -4.95 8.03
N LEU A 234 14.16 -5.39 8.12
CA LEU A 234 13.37 -5.79 6.97
C LEU A 234 13.07 -4.59 6.07
N PHE A 235 12.70 -3.44 6.65
CA PHE A 235 12.48 -2.21 5.90
C PHE A 235 13.78 -1.73 5.21
N LEU A 236 14.91 -1.76 5.91
CA LEU A 236 16.18 -1.38 5.31
C LEU A 236 16.47 -2.24 4.07
N MET A 237 16.35 -3.56 4.19
CA MET A 237 16.55 -4.48 3.06
C MET A 237 15.55 -4.21 1.93
N PHE A 238 14.27 -4.03 2.24
CA PHE A 238 13.23 -3.69 1.27
C PHE A 238 13.58 -2.43 0.46
N PHE A 239 13.96 -1.32 1.14
CA PHE A 239 14.31 -0.09 0.44
C PHE A 239 15.61 -0.20 -0.36
N VAL A 240 16.60 -0.95 0.13
CA VAL A 240 17.85 -1.20 -0.60
C VAL A 240 17.58 -2.01 -1.87
N VAL A 241 16.80 -3.08 -1.78
CA VAL A 241 16.47 -3.94 -2.93
C VAL A 241 15.59 -3.18 -3.92
N SER A 242 14.56 -2.49 -3.45
CA SER A 242 13.68 -1.67 -4.31
C SER A 242 14.45 -0.56 -5.02
N GLY A 243 15.37 0.12 -4.32
CA GLY A 243 16.25 1.11 -4.93
C GLY A 243 17.27 0.52 -5.89
N ALA A 244 17.76 -0.70 -5.62
CA ALA A 244 18.69 -1.40 -6.50
C ALA A 244 18.04 -1.91 -7.78
N SER A 245 16.77 -2.29 -7.72
CA SER A 245 15.99 -2.77 -8.88
C SER A 245 15.55 -1.63 -9.83
N LEU A 246 15.74 -0.37 -9.43
CA LEU A 246 15.38 0.77 -10.25
C LEU A 246 16.33 0.93 -11.43
N ASP A 247 15.80 0.88 -12.65
CA ASP A 247 16.54 1.23 -13.86
C ASP A 247 16.42 2.72 -14.18
N VAL A 248 17.47 3.47 -13.84
CA VAL A 248 17.51 4.93 -14.06
C VAL A 248 17.53 5.28 -15.55
N SER A 249 17.93 4.35 -16.43
CA SER A 249 17.99 4.58 -17.88
C SER A 249 16.60 4.74 -18.52
N VAL A 250 15.55 4.26 -17.84
CA VAL A 250 14.18 4.35 -18.30
C VAL A 250 13.55 5.73 -18.03
N ILE A 251 14.11 6.52 -17.10
CA ILE A 251 13.56 7.84 -16.75
C ILE A 251 13.33 8.76 -17.96
N PRO A 252 14.28 8.91 -18.92
CA PRO A 252 14.06 9.73 -20.10
C PRO A 252 12.95 9.21 -21.04
N GLN A 253 12.64 7.91 -20.99
CA GLN A 253 11.68 7.24 -21.89
C GLN A 253 10.23 7.42 -21.42
N ILE A 254 10.02 7.75 -20.15
CA ILE A 254 8.67 7.89 -19.57
C ILE A 254 7.91 9.09 -20.16
N GLY A 255 8.64 10.13 -20.61
CA GLY A 255 8.06 11.24 -21.33
C GLY A 255 6.86 11.91 -20.64
N LEU A 256 5.87 12.27 -21.45
CA LEU A 256 4.66 12.98 -21.00
C LEU A 256 3.82 12.15 -20.04
N VAL A 257 3.72 10.84 -20.24
CA VAL A 257 2.88 9.95 -19.41
C VAL A 257 3.34 9.94 -17.95
N GLY A 258 4.65 9.91 -17.72
CA GLY A 258 5.20 9.95 -16.36
C GLY A 258 4.93 11.27 -15.65
N VAL A 259 5.07 12.40 -16.38
CA VAL A 259 4.77 13.72 -15.82
C VAL A 259 3.29 13.83 -15.45
N ILE A 260 2.40 13.41 -16.35
CA ILE A 260 0.95 13.38 -16.09
C ILE A 260 0.68 12.55 -14.83
N TYR A 261 1.19 11.31 -14.79
CA TYR A 261 0.98 10.42 -13.67
C TYR A 261 1.43 11.05 -12.35
N VAL A 262 2.68 11.53 -12.30
CA VAL A 262 3.26 12.05 -11.05
C VAL A 262 2.50 13.29 -10.56
N VAL A 263 2.19 14.23 -11.44
CA VAL A 263 1.54 15.50 -11.04
C VAL A 263 0.07 15.30 -10.73
N VAL A 264 -0.66 14.65 -11.64
CA VAL A 264 -2.12 14.50 -11.50
C VAL A 264 -2.47 13.60 -10.32
N ARG A 265 -1.68 12.54 -10.06
CA ARG A 265 -1.86 11.70 -8.88
C ARG A 265 -1.74 12.50 -7.58
N VAL A 266 -0.71 13.33 -7.44
CA VAL A 266 -0.54 14.17 -6.23
C VAL A 266 -1.73 15.11 -6.05
N ILE A 267 -2.17 15.77 -7.13
CA ILE A 267 -3.35 16.64 -7.09
C ILE A 267 -4.59 15.82 -6.69
N GLY A 268 -4.79 14.65 -7.28
CA GLY A 268 -5.92 13.76 -7.00
C GLY A 268 -5.96 13.30 -5.55
N LYS A 269 -4.83 12.82 -5.02
CA LYS A 269 -4.69 12.41 -3.62
C LYS A 269 -5.01 13.56 -2.65
N MET A 270 -4.44 14.74 -2.89
CA MET A 270 -4.67 15.92 -2.05
C MET A 270 -6.13 16.38 -2.11
N LEU A 271 -6.70 16.45 -3.31
CA LEU A 271 -8.09 16.88 -3.50
C LEU A 271 -9.08 15.88 -2.91
N GLY A 272 -8.88 14.58 -3.17
CA GLY A 272 -9.74 13.53 -2.64
C GLY A 272 -9.71 13.47 -1.13
N ALA A 273 -8.52 13.49 -0.51
CA ALA A 273 -8.38 13.53 0.93
C ALA A 273 -9.05 14.77 1.56
N PHE A 274 -8.89 15.94 0.94
CA PHE A 274 -9.56 17.16 1.37
C PHE A 274 -11.10 17.05 1.29
N LEU A 275 -11.61 16.53 0.17
CA LEU A 275 -13.06 16.37 -0.04
C LEU A 275 -13.66 15.37 0.95
N GLY A 276 -13.01 14.21 1.14
CA GLY A 276 -13.45 13.19 2.11
C GLY A 276 -13.43 13.71 3.54
N ALA A 277 -12.34 14.38 3.95
CA ALA A 277 -12.23 14.98 5.28
C ALA A 277 -13.27 16.08 5.51
N LYS A 278 -13.52 16.93 4.51
CA LYS A 278 -14.53 17.98 4.58
C LYS A 278 -15.94 17.43 4.64
N LEU A 279 -16.25 16.38 3.87
CA LEU A 279 -17.55 15.71 3.88
C LEU A 279 -17.86 15.14 5.28
N MET A 280 -16.87 14.56 5.91
CA MET A 280 -16.98 13.99 7.25
C MET A 280 -16.86 15.04 8.37
N LYS A 281 -16.78 16.33 8.03
CA LYS A 281 -16.60 17.42 9.00
C LYS A 281 -15.42 17.20 9.95
N ALA A 282 -14.33 16.63 9.43
CA ALA A 282 -13.11 16.39 10.19
C ALA A 282 -12.47 17.70 10.70
N PRO A 283 -11.62 17.66 11.72
CA PRO A 283 -10.90 18.84 12.20
C PRO A 283 -10.17 19.57 11.06
N LYS A 284 -10.10 20.90 11.14
CA LYS A 284 -9.46 21.73 10.09
C LYS A 284 -8.01 21.29 9.79
N ALA A 285 -7.29 20.83 10.80
CA ALA A 285 -5.93 20.32 10.63
C ALA A 285 -5.92 19.05 9.74
N VAL A 286 -6.85 18.13 9.97
CA VAL A 286 -7.00 16.92 9.14
C VAL A 286 -7.34 17.32 7.70
N CYS A 287 -8.35 18.15 7.48
CA CYS A 287 -8.74 18.58 6.14
C CYS A 287 -7.56 19.21 5.36
N ARG A 288 -6.68 19.95 6.04
CA ARG A 288 -5.60 20.70 5.38
C ARG A 288 -4.33 19.87 5.16
N TYR A 289 -3.99 18.98 6.09
CA TYR A 289 -2.67 18.37 6.15
C TYR A 289 -2.64 16.88 5.86
N ILE A 290 -3.79 16.19 5.80
CA ILE A 290 -3.80 14.74 5.53
C ILE A 290 -3.41 14.43 4.07
N GLY A 291 -3.90 15.18 3.08
CA GLY A 291 -3.62 14.92 1.66
C GLY A 291 -2.12 14.88 1.33
N PRO A 292 -1.33 15.89 1.71
CA PRO A 292 0.10 15.87 1.47
C PRO A 292 0.85 14.69 2.12
N THR A 293 0.32 14.08 3.18
CA THR A 293 0.95 12.92 3.83
C THR A 293 0.67 11.59 3.14
N LEU A 294 -0.22 11.58 2.13
CA LEU A 294 -0.61 10.41 1.33
C LEU A 294 0.12 10.34 -0.03
N ILE A 295 1.14 11.17 -0.23
CA ILE A 295 1.94 11.21 -1.47
C ILE A 295 2.82 9.96 -1.65
N PRO A 296 3.49 9.39 -0.62
CA PRO A 296 4.36 8.24 -0.78
C PRO A 296 3.67 7.08 -1.52
N GLN A 297 4.40 6.43 -2.41
CA GLN A 297 3.92 5.27 -3.17
C GLN A 297 5.07 4.29 -3.36
N ALA A 298 4.87 3.01 -3.09
CA ALA A 298 5.91 1.98 -3.20
C ALA A 298 5.33 0.58 -3.47
N GLY A 299 5.56 -0.36 -2.57
CA GLY A 299 5.39 -1.79 -2.73
C GLY A 299 4.12 -2.25 -3.46
N VAL A 300 2.93 -1.86 -2.97
CA VAL A 300 1.66 -2.25 -3.61
C VAL A 300 1.59 -1.78 -5.06
N ALA A 301 1.96 -0.53 -5.33
CA ALA A 301 1.96 -0.02 -6.71
C ALA A 301 2.91 -0.79 -7.63
N ILE A 302 4.10 -1.14 -7.13
CA ILE A 302 5.08 -1.97 -7.88
C ILE A 302 4.50 -3.37 -8.11
N GLY A 303 3.88 -3.97 -7.09
CA GLY A 303 3.21 -5.28 -7.22
C GLY A 303 2.12 -5.29 -8.28
N LEU A 304 1.29 -4.24 -8.32
CA LEU A 304 0.22 -4.12 -9.32
C LEU A 304 0.76 -4.01 -10.77
N THR A 305 1.99 -3.54 -10.97
CA THR A 305 2.61 -3.56 -12.31
C THR A 305 2.85 -4.97 -12.83
N LEU A 306 3.06 -5.95 -11.95
CA LEU A 306 3.21 -7.35 -12.36
C LEU A 306 1.88 -7.93 -12.87
N VAL A 307 0.76 -7.54 -12.26
CA VAL A 307 -0.56 -7.90 -12.74
C VAL A 307 -0.86 -7.20 -14.08
N ALA A 308 -0.48 -5.92 -14.22
CA ALA A 308 -0.61 -5.19 -15.48
C ALA A 308 0.11 -5.88 -16.65
N GLN A 309 1.26 -6.53 -16.40
CA GLN A 309 2.00 -7.32 -17.41
C GLN A 309 1.23 -8.54 -17.92
N GLN A 310 0.28 -9.06 -17.14
CA GLN A 310 -0.54 -10.21 -17.55
C GLN A 310 -1.77 -9.81 -18.37
N VAL A 311 -2.13 -8.52 -18.33
CA VAL A 311 -3.40 -8.01 -18.87
C VAL A 311 -3.20 -7.14 -20.10
N LEU A 312 -2.11 -6.41 -20.19
CA LEU A 312 -1.83 -5.45 -21.25
C LEU A 312 -0.74 -5.94 -22.21
N PRO A 313 -0.67 -5.38 -23.43
CA PRO A 313 0.45 -5.59 -24.33
C PRO A 313 1.80 -5.29 -23.67
N ALA A 314 2.86 -6.00 -24.09
CA ALA A 314 4.17 -5.93 -23.44
C ALA A 314 4.76 -4.51 -23.37
N ASP A 315 4.57 -3.70 -24.43
CA ASP A 315 5.09 -2.33 -24.48
C ASP A 315 4.36 -1.40 -23.50
N ASP A 316 3.04 -1.55 -23.38
CA ASP A 316 2.22 -0.79 -22.42
C ASP A 316 2.55 -1.17 -20.99
N ALA A 317 2.66 -2.46 -20.72
CA ALA A 317 3.03 -2.97 -19.41
C ALA A 317 4.44 -2.52 -18.99
N ALA A 318 5.41 -2.52 -19.92
CA ALA A 318 6.75 -2.00 -19.69
C ALA A 318 6.72 -0.49 -19.38
N THR A 319 5.91 0.27 -20.11
CA THR A 319 5.73 1.71 -19.87
C THR A 319 5.10 1.97 -18.51
N ILE A 320 4.05 1.24 -18.13
CA ILE A 320 3.42 1.34 -16.81
C ILE A 320 4.45 1.05 -15.71
N ARG A 321 5.20 -0.05 -15.85
CA ARG A 321 6.23 -0.42 -14.88
C ARG A 321 7.27 0.69 -14.73
N ALA A 322 7.74 1.25 -15.82
CA ALA A 322 8.70 2.34 -15.82
C ALA A 322 8.15 3.59 -15.12
N VAL A 323 6.94 4.00 -15.45
CA VAL A 323 6.26 5.16 -14.83
C VAL A 323 6.12 4.95 -13.31
N ILE A 324 5.67 3.76 -12.89
CA ILE A 324 5.48 3.47 -11.47
C ILE A 324 6.81 3.44 -10.71
N LEU A 325 7.85 2.81 -11.25
CA LEU A 325 9.16 2.77 -10.60
C LEU A 325 9.76 4.18 -10.46
N CYS A 326 9.67 5.00 -11.49
CA CYS A 326 10.16 6.38 -11.42
C CYS A 326 9.31 7.26 -10.52
N GLY A 327 7.99 7.11 -10.58
CA GLY A 327 7.07 7.78 -9.66
C GLY A 327 7.37 7.41 -8.21
N THR A 328 7.59 6.13 -7.94
CA THR A 328 7.99 5.63 -6.62
C THR A 328 9.27 6.29 -6.14
N LEU A 329 10.32 6.37 -6.98
CA LEU A 329 11.55 7.04 -6.61
C LEU A 329 11.31 8.50 -6.19
N ILE A 330 10.55 9.24 -6.98
CA ILE A 330 10.24 10.64 -6.70
C ILE A 330 9.46 10.77 -5.39
N TYR A 331 8.45 9.94 -5.22
CA TYR A 331 7.56 9.99 -4.05
C TYR A 331 8.26 9.54 -2.76
N GLU A 332 9.13 8.54 -2.81
CA GLU A 332 9.90 8.08 -1.65
C GLU A 332 10.97 9.08 -1.24
N MET A 333 11.53 9.86 -2.18
CA MET A 333 12.46 10.95 -1.85
C MET A 333 11.76 12.17 -1.26
N ILE A 334 10.61 12.56 -1.81
CA ILE A 334 9.92 13.81 -1.45
C ILE A 334 8.89 13.56 -0.34
N GLY A 335 8.20 12.43 -0.37
CA GLY A 335 7.06 12.12 0.48
C GLY A 335 7.34 12.19 1.99
N PRO A 336 8.41 11.59 2.51
CA PRO A 336 8.76 11.69 3.93
C PRO A 336 8.99 13.12 4.39
N ALA A 337 9.65 13.94 3.57
CA ALA A 337 9.88 15.36 3.86
C ALA A 337 8.57 16.16 3.90
N VAL A 338 7.67 15.91 2.93
CA VAL A 338 6.35 16.55 2.86
C VAL A 338 5.47 16.10 4.03
N THR A 339 5.50 14.83 4.39
CA THR A 339 4.80 14.27 5.56
C THR A 339 5.28 14.95 6.83
N LYS A 340 6.60 15.01 7.06
CA LYS A 340 7.18 15.71 8.21
C LYS A 340 6.72 17.17 8.28
N LEU A 341 6.84 17.92 7.17
CA LEU A 341 6.43 19.31 7.11
C LEU A 341 4.95 19.51 7.41
N SER A 342 4.10 18.60 6.93
CA SER A 342 2.66 18.63 7.16
C SER A 342 2.33 18.40 8.63
N LEU A 343 2.97 17.43 9.28
CA LEU A 343 2.78 17.14 10.70
C LEU A 343 3.35 18.25 11.61
N VAL A 344 4.47 18.87 11.22
CA VAL A 344 5.00 20.06 11.93
C VAL A 344 4.03 21.23 11.84
N LYS A 345 3.46 21.50 10.63
CA LYS A 345 2.47 22.58 10.44
C LYS A 345 1.13 22.27 11.11
N ALA A 346 0.79 21.00 11.28
CA ALA A 346 -0.36 20.57 12.06
C ALA A 346 -0.16 20.72 13.58
N GLY A 347 1.07 20.97 14.03
CA GLY A 347 1.41 21.08 15.45
C GLY A 347 1.56 19.71 16.15
N GLU A 348 1.71 18.62 15.39
CA GLU A 348 1.77 17.25 15.90
C GLU A 348 3.20 16.71 16.08
N ILE A 349 4.19 17.46 15.60
CA ILE A 349 5.61 17.24 15.85
C ILE A 349 6.13 18.47 16.59
N GLN A 350 6.73 18.27 17.78
CA GLN A 350 7.41 19.35 18.50
C GLN A 350 8.63 19.79 17.68
N LYS A 351 8.75 21.12 17.47
CA LYS A 351 9.97 21.70 16.91
C LYS A 351 11.09 21.46 17.92
N SER A 352 12.03 20.57 17.58
CA SER A 352 13.30 20.45 18.27
C SER A 352 14.14 21.69 17.99
#